data_cb8734291594922f0a1f3d5a39005d4d
#
_entry.id   cb8734291594922f0a1f3d5a39005d4d
#
_cell.length_a   1.000
_cell.length_b   1.000
_cell.length_c   1.000
_cell.angle_alpha   90.00
_cell.angle_beta   90.00
_cell.angle_gamma   90.00
#
_symmetry.space_group_name_H-M   'P 1'
#
loop_
_entity.id
_entity.type
_entity.pdbx_description
1 polymer ?
#
loop_
_entity_poly.entity_id
_entity_poly.type
_entity_poly.pdbx_seq_one_letter_code
_entity_poly.pdbx_strand_id
1 'polypeptide(L)'
;MIISAYLVHECAHNLVFRKMQHNTYFGRLLTWLCGASYGTYEDIRYKHFRHHVDNDDVVWFDYEGFFRKHPLVLKITQFLEWFYIPVHELIMHTIMAFTSFIIDERRNQRRRNVIVLLLRGALFFLACIYFPYVAFMYVISYLIMITVLRFMDSIQHDYSYNLTLFSNEKPERKGDFEWEQEHTFSNPISINFPILNWLVLNFGFHNAHHADMTVPWYLLCLLYTSPSPRD
;
A
#
# COMPACT_ATOMS: atom_id res chain seq x y z
N MET A 1 8.22 5.23 9.54
CA MET A 1 7.04 5.22 8.65
C MET A 1 6.95 3.95 7.79
N ILE A 2 8.02 3.48 7.16
CA ILE A 2 8.02 2.24 6.34
C ILE A 2 7.48 1.04 7.14
N ILE A 3 8.07 0.74 8.30
CA ILE A 3 7.62 -0.34 9.19
C ILE A 3 6.14 -0.17 9.57
N SER A 4 5.68 1.07 9.81
CA SER A 4 4.27 1.33 10.13
C SER A 4 3.34 0.97 8.95
N ALA A 5 3.76 1.25 7.72
CA ALA A 5 2.98 0.92 6.53
C ALA A 5 2.86 -0.61 6.36
N TYR A 6 3.95 -1.35 6.50
CA TYR A 6 3.90 -2.81 6.45
C TYR A 6 3.15 -3.43 7.65
N LEU A 7 3.18 -2.82 8.83
CA LEU A 7 2.34 -3.26 9.94
C LEU A 7 0.85 -3.01 9.70
N VAL A 8 0.45 -2.02 8.90
CA VAL A 8 -0.95 -1.89 8.44
C VAL A 8 -1.38 -3.13 7.66
N HIS A 9 -0.49 -3.62 6.78
CA HIS A 9 -0.70 -4.84 6.02
C HIS A 9 -0.84 -6.07 6.95
N GLU A 10 0.07 -6.26 7.90
CA GLU A 10 -0.01 -7.34 8.89
C GLU A 10 -1.31 -7.27 9.73
N CYS A 11 -1.73 -6.07 10.10
CA CYS A 11 -3.01 -5.87 10.77
C CYS A 11 -4.19 -6.27 9.86
N ALA A 12 -4.10 -6.03 8.55
CA ALA A 12 -5.14 -6.42 7.60
C ALA A 12 -5.35 -7.93 7.60
N HIS A 13 -4.26 -8.71 7.69
CA HIS A 13 -4.29 -10.18 7.82
C HIS A 13 -4.57 -10.68 9.25
N ASN A 14 -4.71 -9.81 10.24
CA ASN A 14 -4.86 -10.15 11.66
C ASN A 14 -3.65 -10.87 12.27
N LEU A 15 -2.44 -10.58 11.83
CA LEU A 15 -1.22 -11.30 12.21
C LEU A 15 -0.45 -10.66 13.37
N VAL A 16 -0.78 -9.41 13.77
CA VAL A 16 -0.09 -8.71 14.86
C VAL A 16 -0.65 -9.12 16.23
N PHE A 17 -1.97 -9.22 16.34
CA PHE A 17 -2.65 -9.57 17.61
C PHE A 17 -3.61 -10.73 17.39
N ARG A 18 -3.80 -11.57 18.43
CA ARG A 18 -4.75 -12.69 18.42
C ARG A 18 -6.20 -12.25 18.21
N LYS A 19 -6.60 -11.06 18.70
CA LYS A 19 -7.96 -10.54 18.56
C LYS A 19 -8.03 -9.60 17.36
N MET A 20 -8.94 -9.86 16.42
CA MET A 20 -9.18 -9.03 15.25
C MET A 20 -9.40 -7.56 15.59
N GLN A 21 -10.14 -7.26 16.67
CA GLN A 21 -10.41 -5.89 17.11
C GLN A 21 -9.12 -5.11 17.43
N HIS A 22 -8.12 -5.76 18.04
CA HIS A 22 -6.85 -5.12 18.36
C HIS A 22 -6.05 -4.81 17.08
N ASN A 23 -6.06 -5.71 16.09
CA ASN A 23 -5.48 -5.43 14.77
C ASN A 23 -6.17 -4.23 14.11
N THR A 24 -7.50 -4.17 14.16
CA THR A 24 -8.27 -3.04 13.60
C THR A 24 -7.91 -1.71 14.26
N TYR A 25 -7.88 -1.64 15.60
CA TYR A 25 -7.51 -0.40 16.29
C TYR A 25 -6.07 0.02 16.02
N PHE A 26 -5.16 -0.94 16.05
CA PHE A 26 -3.75 -0.67 15.78
C PHE A 26 -3.52 -0.28 14.32
N GLY A 27 -4.15 -0.99 13.36
CA GLY A 27 -4.11 -0.64 11.95
C GLY A 27 -4.64 0.78 11.66
N ARG A 28 -5.74 1.18 12.30
CA ARG A 28 -6.25 2.58 12.22
C ARG A 28 -5.25 3.60 12.75
N LEU A 29 -4.58 3.33 13.88
CA LEU A 29 -3.53 4.19 14.42
C LEU A 29 -2.35 4.30 13.44
N LEU A 30 -1.90 3.17 12.90
CA LEU A 30 -0.79 3.13 11.95
C LEU A 30 -1.11 3.87 10.65
N THR A 31 -2.34 3.81 10.14
CA THR A 31 -2.76 4.60 8.96
C THR A 31 -2.65 6.11 9.21
N TRP A 32 -2.86 6.57 10.44
CA TRP A 32 -2.61 7.97 10.82
C TRP A 32 -1.12 8.32 10.78
N LEU A 33 -0.25 7.44 11.26
CA LEU A 33 1.20 7.64 11.26
C LEU A 33 1.77 7.66 9.83
N CYS A 34 1.28 6.77 8.95
CA CYS A 34 1.73 6.67 7.55
C CYS A 34 1.14 7.72 6.61
N GLY A 35 0.24 8.59 7.08
CA GLY A 35 -0.43 9.54 6.20
C GLY A 35 -1.56 8.96 5.34
N ALA A 36 -1.87 7.68 5.45
CA ALA A 36 -2.91 6.97 4.67
C ALA A 36 -4.33 7.11 5.25
N SER A 37 -4.57 8.04 6.16
CA SER A 37 -5.83 8.16 6.91
C SER A 37 -7.02 8.72 6.13
N TYR A 38 -6.85 9.12 4.87
CA TYR A 38 -7.94 9.59 3.99
C TYR A 38 -8.76 8.42 3.42
N GLY A 39 -8.14 7.27 3.16
CA GLY A 39 -8.85 5.99 3.09
C GLY A 39 -9.11 5.48 4.50
N THR A 40 -10.19 4.74 4.72
CA THR A 40 -10.35 4.04 5.99
C THR A 40 -9.41 2.84 6.04
N TYR A 41 -9.05 2.41 7.24
CA TYR A 41 -8.33 1.14 7.41
C TYR A 41 -9.11 -0.03 6.77
N GLU A 42 -10.43 0.00 6.88
CA GLU A 42 -11.34 -0.99 6.31
C GLU A 42 -11.29 -1.01 4.79
N ASP A 43 -11.24 0.16 4.13
CA ASP A 43 -11.07 0.24 2.68
C ASP A 43 -9.71 -0.28 2.23
N ILE A 44 -8.63 0.06 2.97
CA ILE A 44 -7.27 -0.43 2.69
C ILE A 44 -7.23 -1.95 2.83
N ARG A 45 -7.81 -2.48 3.91
CA ARG A 45 -7.93 -3.92 4.14
C ARG A 45 -8.73 -4.60 3.03
N TYR A 46 -9.87 -4.04 2.63
CA TYR A 46 -10.70 -4.58 1.56
C TYR A 46 -9.97 -4.57 0.21
N LYS A 47 -9.29 -3.45 -0.12
CA LYS A 47 -8.43 -3.34 -1.31
C LYS A 47 -7.40 -4.46 -1.33
N HIS A 48 -6.72 -4.68 -0.20
CA HIS A 48 -5.66 -5.67 -0.08
C HIS A 48 -6.19 -7.11 -0.23
N PHE A 49 -7.33 -7.45 0.39
CA PHE A 49 -7.94 -8.76 0.19
C PHE A 49 -8.45 -8.97 -1.24
N ARG A 50 -8.95 -7.91 -1.88
CA ARG A 50 -9.29 -8.01 -3.31
C ARG A 50 -8.06 -8.30 -4.16
N HIS A 51 -6.94 -7.69 -3.87
CA HIS A 51 -5.67 -7.96 -4.54
C HIS A 51 -5.31 -9.46 -4.50
N HIS A 52 -5.38 -10.11 -3.33
CA HIS A 52 -5.14 -11.54 -3.19
C HIS A 52 -6.20 -12.44 -3.88
N VAL A 53 -7.46 -12.05 -3.86
CA VAL A 53 -8.56 -12.89 -4.38
C VAL A 53 -8.80 -12.67 -5.86
N ASP A 54 -8.64 -11.45 -6.31
CA ASP A 54 -8.90 -11.06 -7.70
C ASP A 54 -7.67 -11.31 -8.60
N ASN A 55 -6.48 -11.52 -8.00
CA ASN A 55 -5.19 -11.66 -8.68
C ASN A 55 -4.93 -10.47 -9.60
N ASP A 56 -5.08 -9.26 -9.05
CA ASP A 56 -5.03 -8.01 -9.79
C ASP A 56 -4.53 -6.86 -8.90
N ASP A 57 -3.92 -5.85 -9.51
CA ASP A 57 -3.57 -4.61 -8.82
C ASP A 57 -4.80 -3.73 -8.64
N VAL A 58 -5.41 -3.82 -7.45
CA VAL A 58 -6.59 -3.03 -7.11
C VAL A 58 -6.18 -1.61 -6.73
N VAL A 59 -6.62 -0.64 -7.50
CA VAL A 59 -6.26 0.78 -7.33
C VAL A 59 -7.46 1.64 -6.92
N TRP A 60 -7.19 2.82 -6.38
CA TRP A 60 -8.23 3.79 -6.02
C TRP A 60 -8.85 4.48 -7.22
N PHE A 61 -8.10 4.57 -8.33
CA PHE A 61 -8.40 5.39 -9.48
C PHE A 61 -7.72 4.80 -10.72
N ASP A 62 -8.42 4.76 -11.85
CA ASP A 62 -7.87 4.33 -13.14
C ASP A 62 -6.80 5.34 -13.62
N TYR A 63 -5.59 5.18 -13.10
CA TYR A 63 -4.46 6.05 -13.47
C TYR A 63 -3.96 5.78 -14.87
N GLU A 64 -4.08 4.57 -15.39
CA GLU A 64 -3.68 4.25 -16.76
C GLU A 64 -4.56 4.96 -17.78
N GLY A 65 -5.88 4.88 -17.60
CA GLY A 65 -6.83 5.62 -18.43
C GLY A 65 -6.64 7.13 -18.34
N PHE A 66 -6.32 7.63 -17.12
CA PHE A 66 -5.99 9.04 -16.92
C PHE A 66 -4.73 9.45 -17.68
N PHE A 67 -3.63 8.73 -17.56
CA PHE A 67 -2.38 9.05 -18.24
C PHE A 67 -2.48 8.90 -19.77
N ARG A 68 -3.25 7.93 -20.26
CA ARG A 68 -3.55 7.82 -21.70
C ARG A 68 -4.25 9.07 -22.25
N LYS A 69 -5.16 9.66 -21.47
CA LYS A 69 -5.87 10.91 -21.82
C LYS A 69 -5.00 12.16 -21.66
N HIS A 70 -3.97 12.09 -20.79
CA HIS A 70 -3.11 13.22 -20.43
C HIS A 70 -1.62 12.91 -20.62
N PRO A 71 -1.15 12.70 -21.86
CA PRO A 71 0.23 12.24 -22.12
C PRO A 71 1.32 13.21 -21.67
N LEU A 72 1.02 14.51 -21.59
CA LEU A 72 1.97 15.48 -21.04
C LEU A 72 2.16 15.28 -19.53
N VAL A 73 1.07 15.01 -18.79
CA VAL A 73 1.15 14.71 -17.36
C VAL A 73 1.96 13.44 -17.13
N LEU A 74 1.75 12.40 -17.94
CA LEU A 74 2.55 11.18 -17.89
C LEU A 74 4.05 11.47 -18.08
N LYS A 75 4.42 12.24 -19.09
CA LYS A 75 5.84 12.59 -19.35
C LYS A 75 6.47 13.38 -18.20
N ILE A 76 5.73 14.32 -17.62
CA ILE A 76 6.19 15.07 -16.44
C ILE A 76 6.36 14.14 -15.24
N THR A 77 5.38 13.25 -14.99
CA THR A 77 5.46 12.26 -13.93
C THR A 77 6.69 11.37 -14.09
N GLN A 78 6.88 10.77 -15.28
CA GLN A 78 8.04 9.94 -15.59
C GLN A 78 9.37 10.69 -15.43
N PHE A 79 9.44 11.93 -15.90
CA PHE A 79 10.64 12.76 -15.74
C PHE A 79 10.99 13.01 -14.27
N LEU A 80 10.00 13.33 -13.43
CA LEU A 80 10.23 13.57 -12.01
C LEU A 80 10.55 12.28 -11.25
N GLU A 81 9.91 11.16 -11.60
CA GLU A 81 10.20 9.85 -11.01
C GLU A 81 11.61 9.36 -11.34
N TRP A 82 12.19 9.79 -12.46
CA TRP A 82 13.58 9.50 -12.80
C TRP A 82 14.57 10.11 -11.78
N PHE A 83 14.16 11.18 -11.07
CA PHE A 83 14.89 11.76 -9.95
C PHE A 83 14.45 11.22 -8.57
N TYR A 84 13.79 10.06 -8.54
CA TYR A 84 13.25 9.44 -7.32
C TYR A 84 12.21 10.30 -6.58
N ILE A 85 11.54 11.23 -7.28
CA ILE A 85 10.39 11.96 -6.73
C ILE A 85 9.13 11.10 -6.99
N PRO A 86 8.45 10.58 -5.97
CA PRO A 86 7.36 9.61 -6.15
C PRO A 86 6.05 10.31 -6.56
N VAL A 87 6.04 10.93 -7.75
CA VAL A 87 4.94 11.79 -8.21
C VAL A 87 3.67 10.98 -8.45
N HIS A 88 3.78 9.78 -8.99
CA HIS A 88 2.62 8.90 -9.17
C HIS A 88 1.92 8.63 -7.83
N GLU A 89 2.67 8.25 -6.78
CA GLU A 89 2.11 8.00 -5.46
C GLU A 89 1.51 9.26 -4.81
N LEU A 90 2.15 10.42 -5.02
CA LEU A 90 1.59 11.69 -4.56
C LEU A 90 0.27 12.02 -5.25
N ILE A 91 0.13 11.74 -6.54
CA ILE A 91 -1.13 11.87 -7.28
C ILE A 91 -2.16 10.91 -6.69
N MET A 92 -1.82 9.63 -6.51
CA MET A 92 -2.73 8.61 -5.99
C MET A 92 -3.20 8.93 -4.56
N HIS A 93 -2.30 9.37 -3.67
CA HIS A 93 -2.65 9.78 -2.32
C HIS A 93 -3.52 11.04 -2.30
N THR A 94 -3.26 12.00 -3.20
CA THR A 94 -4.09 13.19 -3.36
C THR A 94 -5.49 12.81 -3.83
N ILE A 95 -5.61 11.98 -4.86
CA ILE A 95 -6.89 11.50 -5.36
C ILE A 95 -7.65 10.73 -4.27
N MET A 96 -6.98 9.85 -3.52
CA MET A 96 -7.57 9.13 -2.40
C MET A 96 -8.21 10.07 -1.37
N ALA A 97 -7.58 11.21 -1.07
CA ALA A 97 -8.15 12.21 -0.15
C ALA A 97 -9.48 12.79 -0.68
N PHE A 98 -9.61 12.92 -2.00
CA PHE A 98 -10.79 13.50 -2.65
C PHE A 98 -11.81 12.47 -3.16
N THR A 99 -11.53 11.17 -3.13
CA THR A 99 -12.45 10.13 -3.63
C THR A 99 -13.84 10.19 -3.00
N SER A 100 -13.96 10.57 -1.71
CA SER A 100 -15.27 10.72 -1.06
C SER A 100 -16.14 11.84 -1.64
N PHE A 101 -15.58 12.74 -2.44
CA PHE A 101 -16.30 13.81 -3.12
C PHE A 101 -16.60 13.48 -4.59
N ILE A 102 -15.89 12.54 -5.18
CA ILE A 102 -15.93 12.17 -6.59
C ILE A 102 -16.72 10.85 -6.78
N ILE A 103 -16.52 9.88 -5.86
CA ILE A 103 -17.07 8.53 -5.95
C ILE A 103 -18.30 8.43 -5.04
N ASP A 104 -19.46 8.06 -5.60
CA ASP A 104 -20.72 8.03 -4.85
C ASP A 104 -20.74 6.98 -3.75
N GLU A 105 -20.11 5.84 -3.93
CA GLU A 105 -19.96 4.77 -2.95
C GLU A 105 -19.25 5.24 -1.65
N ARG A 106 -18.45 6.30 -1.76
CA ARG A 106 -17.75 6.91 -0.62
C ARG A 106 -18.39 8.19 -0.08
N ARG A 107 -19.55 8.58 -0.57
CA ARG A 107 -20.24 9.82 -0.19
C ARG A 107 -20.48 9.94 1.31
N ASN A 108 -20.74 8.83 1.99
CA ASN A 108 -20.93 8.76 3.44
C ASN A 108 -19.66 9.13 4.23
N GLN A 109 -18.47 9.09 3.62
CA GLN A 109 -17.20 9.42 4.25
C GLN A 109 -16.80 10.91 4.11
N ARG A 110 -17.55 11.73 3.37
CA ARG A 110 -17.23 13.16 3.12
C ARG A 110 -16.96 13.92 4.41
N ARG A 111 -17.90 13.85 5.36
CA ARG A 111 -17.77 14.54 6.65
C ARG A 111 -16.52 14.11 7.40
N ARG A 112 -16.25 12.81 7.45
CA ARG A 112 -15.04 12.26 8.06
C ARG A 112 -13.78 12.79 7.38
N ASN A 113 -13.72 12.77 6.06
CA ASN A 113 -12.54 13.19 5.31
C ASN A 113 -12.28 14.70 5.45
N VAL A 114 -13.31 15.54 5.52
CA VAL A 114 -13.14 16.96 5.84
C VAL A 114 -12.54 17.14 7.24
N ILE A 115 -13.05 16.44 8.25
CA ILE A 115 -12.51 16.51 9.61
C ILE A 115 -11.04 16.05 9.64
N VAL A 116 -10.73 14.94 8.97
CA VAL A 116 -9.35 14.42 8.89
C VAL A 116 -8.44 15.43 8.21
N LEU A 117 -8.87 16.02 7.08
CA LEU A 117 -8.09 17.02 6.34
C LEU A 117 -7.79 18.26 7.20
N LEU A 118 -8.82 18.81 7.86
CA LEU A 118 -8.70 19.98 8.72
C LEU A 118 -7.79 19.67 9.94
N LEU A 119 -8.01 18.54 10.61
CA LEU A 119 -7.22 18.17 11.78
C LEU A 119 -5.75 17.94 11.42
N ARG A 120 -5.47 17.15 10.38
CA ARG A 120 -4.09 16.90 9.95
C ARG A 120 -3.43 18.16 9.42
N GLY A 121 -4.17 18.97 8.63
CA GLY A 121 -3.67 20.25 8.15
C GLY A 121 -3.32 21.20 9.29
N ALA A 122 -4.19 21.33 10.29
CA ALA A 122 -3.92 22.15 11.47
C ALA A 122 -2.71 21.64 12.27
N LEU A 123 -2.62 20.33 12.51
CA LEU A 123 -1.47 19.74 13.23
C LEU A 123 -0.17 19.97 12.47
N PHE A 124 -0.18 19.76 11.15
CA PHE A 124 1.00 20.01 10.31
C PHE A 124 1.38 21.49 10.27
N PHE A 125 0.41 22.39 10.16
CA PHE A 125 0.63 23.84 10.21
C PHE A 125 1.24 24.27 11.54
N LEU A 126 0.73 23.78 12.67
CA LEU A 126 1.30 24.03 13.99
C LEU A 126 2.73 23.48 14.10
N ALA A 127 2.98 22.28 13.55
CA ALA A 127 4.32 21.72 13.51
C ALA A 127 5.27 22.58 12.69
N CYS A 128 4.84 23.15 11.56
CA CYS A 128 5.66 24.06 10.77
C CYS A 128 6.03 25.35 11.54
N ILE A 129 5.13 25.85 12.39
CA ILE A 129 5.38 27.08 13.18
C ILE A 129 6.29 26.80 14.38
N TYR A 130 5.96 25.79 15.18
CA TYR A 130 6.60 25.55 16.47
C TYR A 130 7.76 24.56 16.40
N PHE A 131 7.76 23.65 15.41
CA PHE A 131 8.73 22.58 15.25
C PHE A 131 9.11 22.38 13.78
N PRO A 132 9.63 23.43 13.07
CA PRO A 132 9.84 23.37 11.61
C PRO A 132 10.76 22.21 11.18
N TYR A 133 11.77 21.91 11.99
CA TYR A 133 12.66 20.77 11.72
C TYR A 133 11.92 19.42 11.76
N VAL A 134 11.02 19.23 12.73
CA VAL A 134 10.19 18.01 12.83
C VAL A 134 9.24 17.90 11.65
N ALA A 135 8.61 19.02 11.25
CA ALA A 135 7.74 19.06 10.07
C ALA A 135 8.52 18.71 8.79
N PHE A 136 9.72 19.26 8.62
CA PHE A 136 10.60 18.92 7.51
C PHE A 136 10.98 17.44 7.49
N MET A 137 11.43 16.89 8.62
CA MET A 137 11.79 15.48 8.74
C MET A 137 10.59 14.55 8.51
N TYR A 138 9.39 14.97 8.90
CA TYR A 138 8.15 14.24 8.61
C TYR A 138 7.91 14.15 7.10
N VAL A 139 8.03 15.25 6.36
CA VAL A 139 7.87 15.27 4.89
C VAL A 139 8.88 14.36 4.22
N ILE A 140 10.17 14.46 4.58
CA ILE A 140 11.23 13.60 4.02
C ILE A 140 10.95 12.13 4.31
N SER A 141 10.58 11.80 5.56
CA SER A 141 10.26 10.42 5.94
C SER A 141 9.04 9.88 5.19
N TYR A 142 8.07 10.74 4.92
CA TYR A 142 6.89 10.38 4.12
C TYR A 142 7.26 10.10 2.66
N LEU A 143 8.05 10.98 2.03
CA LEU A 143 8.52 10.77 0.66
C LEU A 143 9.34 9.49 0.52
N ILE A 144 10.28 9.25 1.43
CA ILE A 144 11.07 8.01 1.45
C ILE A 144 10.15 6.78 1.60
N MET A 145 9.15 6.84 2.50
CA MET A 145 8.23 5.73 2.70
C MET A 145 7.47 5.39 1.40
N ILE A 146 6.84 6.38 0.76
CA ILE A 146 6.06 6.10 -0.47
C ILE A 146 6.95 5.67 -1.63
N THR A 147 8.20 6.17 -1.72
CA THR A 147 9.19 5.70 -2.70
C THR A 147 9.53 4.23 -2.48
N VAL A 148 9.78 3.83 -1.23
CA VAL A 148 10.09 2.42 -0.91
C VAL A 148 8.90 1.51 -1.19
N LEU A 149 7.69 1.91 -0.78
CA LEU A 149 6.49 1.11 -1.03
C LEU A 149 6.26 0.92 -2.53
N ARG A 150 6.34 1.98 -3.32
CA ARG A 150 6.20 1.90 -4.78
C ARG A 150 7.28 1.03 -5.42
N PHE A 151 8.54 1.19 -5.01
CA PHE A 151 9.64 0.37 -5.53
C PHE A 151 9.39 -1.10 -5.25
N MET A 152 9.03 -1.46 -4.01
CA MET A 152 8.75 -2.85 -3.64
C MET A 152 7.57 -3.41 -4.43
N ASP A 153 6.47 -2.66 -4.51
CA ASP A 153 5.26 -3.05 -5.25
C ASP A 153 5.56 -3.33 -6.73
N SER A 154 6.33 -2.45 -7.38
CA SER A 154 6.66 -2.55 -8.80
C SER A 154 7.51 -3.77 -9.21
N ILE A 155 8.15 -4.45 -8.26
CA ILE A 155 8.97 -5.64 -8.50
C ILE A 155 8.34 -6.93 -7.96
N GLN A 156 7.18 -6.84 -7.34
CA GLN A 156 6.52 -7.96 -6.68
C GLN A 156 5.45 -8.62 -7.54
N HIS A 157 4.88 -7.90 -8.49
CA HIS A 157 3.83 -8.39 -9.37
C HIS A 157 4.07 -8.04 -10.84
N ASP A 158 3.64 -8.95 -11.72
CA ASP A 158 3.50 -8.72 -13.15
C ASP A 158 2.05 -8.96 -13.57
N TYR A 159 1.15 -8.19 -12.97
CA TYR A 159 -0.27 -8.26 -13.27
C TYR A 159 -0.60 -7.36 -14.46
N SER A 160 -1.38 -7.88 -15.40
CA SER A 160 -1.68 -7.23 -16.67
C SER A 160 -2.86 -6.26 -16.63
N TYR A 161 -3.60 -6.19 -15.52
CA TYR A 161 -4.83 -5.43 -15.41
C TYR A 161 -4.95 -4.76 -14.04
N ASN A 162 -5.44 -3.52 -14.03
CA ASN A 162 -5.67 -2.74 -12.80
C ASN A 162 -7.15 -2.50 -12.58
N LEU A 163 -7.73 -3.12 -11.55
CA LEU A 163 -9.09 -2.87 -11.13
C LEU A 163 -9.18 -1.65 -10.22
N THR A 164 -10.23 -0.87 -10.37
CA THR A 164 -10.56 0.13 -9.35
C THR A 164 -11.30 -0.51 -8.18
N LEU A 165 -11.08 0.03 -6.97
CA LEU A 165 -11.66 -0.51 -5.73
C LEU A 165 -13.18 -0.70 -5.78
N PHE A 166 -13.88 0.14 -6.54
CA PHE A 166 -15.33 0.14 -6.66
C PHE A 166 -15.82 -0.39 -8.02
N SER A 167 -14.93 -0.97 -8.84
CA SER A 167 -15.33 -1.64 -10.07
C SER A 167 -16.16 -2.89 -9.76
N ASN A 168 -17.24 -3.08 -10.53
CA ASN A 168 -18.04 -4.31 -10.53
C ASN A 168 -17.56 -5.30 -11.60
N GLU A 169 -16.47 -5.00 -12.29
CA GLU A 169 -15.89 -5.90 -13.28
C GLU A 169 -15.38 -7.17 -12.61
N LYS A 170 -15.63 -8.30 -13.26
CA LYS A 170 -15.13 -9.58 -12.78
C LYS A 170 -13.70 -9.77 -13.30
N PRO A 171 -12.70 -9.92 -12.42
CA PRO A 171 -11.32 -10.17 -12.84
C PRO A 171 -11.21 -11.48 -13.61
N GLU A 172 -10.42 -11.48 -14.66
CA GLU A 172 -10.24 -12.65 -15.52
C GLU A 172 -9.55 -13.80 -14.78
N ARG A 173 -8.58 -13.46 -13.91
CA ARG A 173 -7.72 -14.41 -13.19
C ARG A 173 -8.15 -14.66 -11.74
N LYS A 174 -9.39 -14.31 -11.40
CA LYS A 174 -9.89 -14.46 -10.03
C LYS A 174 -9.78 -15.88 -9.51
N GLY A 175 -8.98 -16.08 -8.46
CA GLY A 175 -8.76 -17.34 -7.78
C GLY A 175 -7.92 -18.35 -8.58
N ASP A 176 -7.22 -17.90 -9.62
CA ASP A 176 -6.27 -18.69 -10.39
C ASP A 176 -4.92 -18.72 -9.65
N PHE A 177 -4.76 -19.66 -8.74
CA PHE A 177 -3.59 -19.77 -7.88
C PHE A 177 -2.30 -20.05 -8.66
N GLU A 178 -2.37 -20.86 -9.73
CA GLU A 178 -1.18 -21.19 -10.54
C GLU A 178 -0.67 -19.93 -11.24
N TRP A 179 -1.57 -19.19 -11.86
CA TRP A 179 -1.24 -17.91 -12.51
C TRP A 179 -0.69 -16.88 -11.49
N GLU A 180 -1.32 -16.79 -10.32
CA GLU A 180 -0.87 -15.88 -9.24
C GLU A 180 0.58 -16.18 -8.84
N GLN A 181 0.94 -17.45 -8.62
CA GLN A 181 2.29 -17.86 -8.23
C GLN A 181 3.31 -17.61 -9.33
N GLU A 182 2.94 -17.71 -10.60
CA GLU A 182 3.82 -17.42 -11.74
C GLU A 182 4.06 -15.90 -11.91
N HIS A 183 3.12 -15.05 -11.47
CA HIS A 183 3.16 -13.59 -11.65
C HIS A 183 3.41 -12.82 -10.34
N THR A 184 3.76 -13.52 -9.25
CA THR A 184 4.13 -12.92 -7.97
C THR A 184 5.56 -13.30 -7.62
N PHE A 185 6.41 -12.31 -7.34
CA PHE A 185 7.84 -12.50 -7.19
C PHE A 185 8.35 -12.14 -5.79
N SER A 186 9.35 -12.88 -5.31
CA SER A 186 10.08 -12.58 -4.10
C SER A 186 11.41 -11.88 -4.41
N ASN A 187 11.59 -10.67 -3.90
CA ASN A 187 12.76 -9.84 -4.08
C ASN A 187 13.30 -9.36 -2.71
N PRO A 188 13.95 -10.25 -1.92
CA PRO A 188 14.51 -9.88 -0.62
C PRO A 188 15.64 -8.86 -0.77
N ILE A 189 15.74 -7.90 0.16
CA ILE A 189 16.80 -6.88 0.17
C ILE A 189 18.17 -7.53 0.23
N SER A 190 18.30 -8.59 1.04
CA SER A 190 19.55 -9.35 1.13
C SER A 190 19.30 -10.80 1.54
N ILE A 191 19.96 -11.71 0.84
CA ILE A 191 20.03 -13.13 1.20
C ILE A 191 21.16 -13.36 2.22
N ASN A 192 22.27 -12.66 2.07
CA ASN A 192 23.45 -12.84 2.92
C ASN A 192 23.33 -12.18 4.30
N PHE A 193 22.52 -11.11 4.39
CA PHE A 193 22.25 -10.37 5.63
C PHE A 193 20.75 -10.30 5.89
N PRO A 194 20.11 -11.38 6.38
CA PRO A 194 18.66 -11.49 6.52
C PRO A 194 18.02 -10.38 7.35
N ILE A 195 18.76 -9.81 8.32
CA ILE A 195 18.27 -8.72 9.17
C ILE A 195 17.88 -7.45 8.36
N LEU A 196 18.50 -7.25 7.19
CA LEU A 196 18.15 -6.12 6.32
C LEU A 196 16.71 -6.22 5.77
N ASN A 197 16.19 -7.43 5.62
CA ASN A 197 14.81 -7.65 5.18
C ASN A 197 13.79 -7.18 6.22
N TRP A 198 14.17 -7.02 7.48
CA TRP A 198 13.31 -6.50 8.54
C TRP A 198 12.98 -5.01 8.36
N LEU A 199 13.77 -4.27 7.59
CA LEU A 199 13.45 -2.87 7.25
C LEU A 199 12.09 -2.73 6.53
N VAL A 200 11.71 -3.79 5.81
CA VAL A 200 10.42 -3.93 5.12
C VAL A 200 9.59 -5.10 5.66
N LEU A 201 9.83 -5.53 6.91
CA LEU A 201 9.16 -6.65 7.57
C LEU A 201 9.12 -7.93 6.71
N ASN A 202 10.25 -8.33 6.13
CA ASN A 202 10.37 -9.49 5.24
C ASN A 202 9.41 -9.48 4.02
N PHE A 203 8.81 -8.34 3.70
CA PHE A 203 7.84 -8.24 2.59
C PHE A 203 8.47 -8.51 1.22
N GLY A 204 9.81 -8.55 1.15
CA GLY A 204 10.55 -9.05 -0.01
C GLY A 204 10.33 -10.53 -0.32
N PHE A 205 9.81 -11.33 0.62
CA PHE A 205 9.38 -12.72 0.39
C PHE A 205 7.90 -12.79 -0.03
N HIS A 206 7.52 -12.01 -1.02
CA HIS A 206 6.14 -11.70 -1.35
C HIS A 206 5.37 -12.90 -1.96
N ASN A 207 6.03 -13.70 -2.78
CA ASN A 207 5.44 -14.92 -3.31
C ASN A 207 5.06 -15.90 -2.17
N ALA A 208 5.92 -16.02 -1.13
CA ALA A 208 5.60 -16.83 0.04
C ALA A 208 4.40 -16.28 0.82
N HIS A 209 4.24 -14.95 0.88
CA HIS A 209 3.07 -14.31 1.48
C HIS A 209 1.78 -14.62 0.70
N HIS A 210 1.81 -14.58 -0.63
CA HIS A 210 0.68 -14.97 -1.47
C HIS A 210 0.35 -16.46 -1.38
N ALA A 211 1.37 -17.32 -1.24
CA ALA A 211 1.16 -18.76 -1.07
C ALA A 211 0.44 -19.09 0.25
N ASP A 212 0.73 -18.35 1.34
CA ASP A 212 0.01 -18.47 2.61
C ASP A 212 -0.05 -17.13 3.34
N MET A 213 -1.14 -16.39 3.14
CA MET A 213 -1.39 -15.09 3.74
C MET A 213 -1.68 -15.12 5.25
N THR A 214 -1.68 -16.31 5.87
CA THR A 214 -1.85 -16.47 7.32
C THR A 214 -0.53 -16.55 8.07
N VAL A 215 0.60 -16.59 7.35
CA VAL A 215 1.92 -16.61 7.91
C VAL A 215 2.40 -15.18 8.25
N PRO A 216 2.77 -14.89 9.51
CA PRO A 216 3.22 -13.57 9.89
C PRO A 216 4.60 -13.26 9.30
N TRP A 217 4.88 -11.97 9.08
CA TRP A 217 6.07 -11.46 8.40
C TRP A 217 7.40 -12.08 8.86
N TYR A 218 7.56 -12.38 10.15
CA TYR A 218 8.82 -12.92 10.71
C TYR A 218 9.05 -14.41 10.40
N LEU A 219 8.06 -15.09 9.85
CA LEU A 219 8.15 -16.48 9.41
C LEU A 219 8.20 -16.65 7.88
N LEU A 220 7.96 -15.60 7.09
CA LEU A 220 7.92 -15.68 5.62
C LEU A 220 9.23 -16.20 5.02
N CYS A 221 10.39 -15.83 5.60
CA CYS A 221 11.66 -16.34 5.13
C CYS A 221 11.81 -17.86 5.33
N LEU A 222 11.17 -18.42 6.35
CA LEU A 222 11.20 -19.89 6.58
C LEU A 222 10.28 -20.61 5.58
N LEU A 223 9.13 -20.04 5.27
CA LEU A 223 8.24 -20.59 4.25
C LEU A 223 8.90 -20.59 2.87
N TYR A 224 9.60 -19.51 2.53
CA TYR A 224 10.31 -19.38 1.26
C TYR A 224 11.48 -20.37 1.10
N THR A 225 12.16 -20.74 2.20
CA THR A 225 13.32 -21.65 2.19
C THR A 225 12.94 -23.11 2.48
N SER A 226 11.70 -23.39 2.85
CA SER A 226 11.21 -24.75 3.05
C SER A 226 10.97 -25.44 1.70
N PRO A 227 11.31 -26.75 1.56
CA PRO A 227 10.89 -27.51 0.38
C PRO A 227 9.38 -27.43 0.22
N SER A 228 8.91 -27.24 -1.02
CA SER A 228 7.48 -27.29 -1.30
C SER A 228 6.90 -28.64 -0.87
N PRO A 229 5.77 -28.70 -0.16
CA PRO A 229 5.11 -29.98 0.14
C PRO A 229 4.63 -30.73 -1.09
N ARG A 230 4.84 -30.20 -2.29
CA ARG A 230 4.39 -30.73 -3.58
C ARG A 230 5.52 -31.32 -4.44
N ASP A 231 6.77 -31.33 -3.94
CA ASP A 231 7.90 -32.00 -4.60
C ASP A 231 7.98 -33.49 -4.20
#